data_0c6a5550cc44ea3b13b6752529f37604
#
_entry.id   0c6a5550cc44ea3b13b6752529f37604
#
_cell.length_a   1.000
_cell.length_b   1.000
_cell.length_c   1.000
_cell.angle_alpha   90.00
_cell.angle_beta   90.00
_cell.angle_gamma   90.00
#
_symmetry.space_group_name_H-M   'P 1'
#
loop_
_entity.id
_entity.type
_entity.pdbx_description
1 polymer ?
#
loop_
_entity_poly.entity_id
_entity_poly.type
_entity_poly.pdbx_seq_one_letter_code
_entity_poly.pdbx_strand_id
1 'polypeptide(L)' 'MKSENYKKREEELKVEYENFLNTKEGQEWKEWWAKRYSNSENIKEVGDFGDYLYDFYPEVLM' A
#
# COMPACT_ATOMS: atom_id res chain seq x y z
N MET A 1 -5.64 0.58 22.50
CA MET A 1 -6.81 0.65 21.68
C MET A 1 -6.47 0.65 20.20
N LYS A 2 -7.18 1.40 19.39
CA LYS A 2 -6.93 1.35 17.95
C LYS A 2 -5.49 1.63 17.58
N SER A 3 -4.86 2.58 18.25
CA SER A 3 -3.49 2.95 17.93
C SER A 3 -2.47 1.86 18.24
N GLU A 4 -2.69 1.11 19.31
CA GLU A 4 -1.78 0.02 19.66
C GLU A 4 -1.92 -1.14 18.69
N ASN A 5 -3.16 -1.51 18.36
CA ASN A 5 -3.40 -2.57 17.40
C ASN A 5 -2.89 -2.19 16.02
N TYR A 6 -3.03 -0.92 15.69
CA TYR A 6 -2.54 -0.43 14.40
C TYR A 6 -1.03 -0.58 14.29
N LYS A 7 -0.31 -0.22 15.35
CA LYS A 7 1.15 -0.28 15.30
C LYS A 7 1.67 -1.71 15.15
N LYS A 8 1.05 -2.65 15.85
CA LYS A 8 1.45 -4.05 15.71
C LYS A 8 1.17 -4.56 14.30
N ARG A 9 -0.01 -4.26 13.81
CA ARG A 9 -0.39 -4.70 12.48
C ARG A 9 0.40 -3.97 11.40
N GLU A 10 0.78 -2.73 11.68
CA GLU A 10 1.56 -1.97 10.72
C GLU A 10 2.88 -2.64 10.40
N GLU A 11 3.58 -3.13 11.41
CA GLU A 11 4.84 -3.82 11.18
C GLU A 11 4.66 -5.09 10.37
N GLU A 12 3.65 -5.88 10.71
CA GLU A 12 3.35 -7.10 9.98
C GLU A 12 2.93 -6.80 8.55
N LEU A 13 2.10 -5.78 8.38
CA LEU A 13 1.61 -5.41 7.06
C LEU A 13 2.72 -4.82 6.20
N LYS A 14 3.68 -4.14 6.80
CA LYS A 14 4.81 -3.65 6.03
C LYS A 14 5.62 -4.78 5.44
N VAL A 15 5.82 -5.84 6.21
CA VAL A 15 6.52 -7.02 5.70
C VAL A 15 5.73 -7.65 4.56
N GLU A 16 4.43 -7.78 4.73
CA GLU A 16 3.57 -8.31 3.68
C GLU A 16 3.61 -7.43 2.43
N TYR A 17 3.60 -6.12 2.61
CA TYR A 17 3.66 -5.19 1.51
C TYR A 17 4.97 -5.35 0.73
N GLU A 18 6.09 -5.42 1.44
CA GLU A 18 7.37 -5.61 0.77
C GLU A 18 7.43 -6.93 0.02
N ASN A 19 6.93 -7.99 0.63
CA ASN A 19 6.88 -9.29 -0.02
C ASN A 19 5.96 -9.25 -1.23
N PHE A 20 4.83 -8.56 -1.11
CA PHE A 20 3.89 -8.43 -2.21
C PHE A 20 4.53 -7.72 -3.39
N LEU A 21 5.29 -6.66 -3.14
CA LEU A 21 5.95 -5.93 -4.21
C LEU A 21 7.01 -6.76 -4.94
N ASN A 22 7.50 -7.80 -4.31
CA ASN A 22 8.45 -8.71 -4.94
C ASN A 22 7.78 -9.78 -5.79
N THR A 23 6.45 -9.83 -5.76
CA THR A 23 5.71 -10.76 -6.59
C THR A 23 5.32 -10.10 -7.90
N LYS A 24 4.98 -10.93 -8.88
CA LYS A 24 4.50 -10.42 -10.15
C LYS A 24 3.21 -9.62 -9.98
N GLU A 25 2.32 -10.13 -9.14
CA GLU A 25 1.06 -9.45 -8.87
C GLU A 25 1.27 -8.08 -8.23
N GLY A 26 2.23 -8.00 -7.32
CA GLY A 26 2.54 -6.73 -6.68
C GLY A 26 3.10 -5.71 -7.66
N GLN A 27 3.94 -6.16 -8.57
CA GLN A 27 4.50 -5.29 -9.58
C GLN A 27 3.42 -4.78 -10.53
N GLU A 28 2.50 -5.64 -10.91
CA GLU A 28 1.38 -5.25 -11.75
C GLU A 28 0.46 -4.27 -11.03
N TRP A 29 0.22 -4.49 -9.76
CA TRP A 29 -0.58 -3.60 -8.94
C TRP A 29 0.04 -2.21 -8.88
N LYS A 30 1.35 -2.15 -8.67
CA LYS A 30 2.04 -0.86 -8.61
C LYS A 30 2.01 -0.14 -9.95
N GLU A 31 2.15 -0.89 -11.03
CA GLU A 31 2.04 -0.30 -12.37
C GLU A 31 0.64 0.24 -12.62
N TRP A 32 -0.37 -0.46 -12.14
CA TRP A 32 -1.74 -0.01 -12.28
C TRP A 32 -1.94 1.34 -11.61
N TRP A 33 -1.40 1.49 -10.39
CA TRP A 33 -1.48 2.77 -9.69
C TRP A 33 -0.72 3.86 -10.43
N ALA A 34 0.45 3.54 -10.95
CA ALA A 34 1.25 4.50 -11.69
C ALA A 34 0.53 4.98 -12.94
N LYS A 35 -0.11 4.08 -13.65
CA LYS A 35 -0.86 4.44 -14.85
C LYS A 35 -2.07 5.28 -14.52
N ARG A 36 -2.76 4.93 -13.44
CA ARG A 36 -3.96 5.66 -13.06
C ARG A 36 -3.67 7.10 -12.68
N TYR A 37 -2.53 7.33 -12.06
CA TYR A 37 -2.18 8.66 -11.57
C TYR A 37 -1.02 9.29 -12.33
N SER A 38 -0.72 8.79 -13.50
CA SER A 38 0.43 9.27 -14.27
C SER A 38 0.26 10.72 -14.74
N ASN A 39 -0.96 11.22 -14.80
CA ASN A 39 -1.21 12.59 -15.25
C ASN A 39 -1.12 13.62 -14.14
N SER A 40 -0.87 13.20 -12.92
CA SER A 40 -0.80 14.11 -11.80
C SER A 40 0.65 14.52 -11.56
N GLU A 41 0.91 15.81 -11.64
CA GLU A 41 2.26 16.32 -11.45
C GLU A 41 2.71 16.26 -9.99
N ASN A 42 1.75 16.19 -9.09
CA ASN A 42 2.04 16.22 -7.66
C ASN A 42 2.25 14.85 -7.03
N ILE A 43 2.05 13.79 -7.80
CA ILE A 43 2.21 12.43 -7.26
C ILE A 43 3.66 12.01 -7.46
N LYS A 44 4.39 12.00 -6.38
CA LYS A 44 5.79 11.58 -6.40
C LYS A 44 5.91 10.07 -6.21
N GLU A 45 5.01 9.49 -5.44
CA GLU A 45 5.02 8.07 -5.18
C GLU A 45 3.60 7.54 -5.26
N VAL A 46 3.41 6.52 -6.07
CA VAL A 46 2.14 5.83 -6.17
C VAL A 46 2.37 4.37 -5.81
N GLY A 47 1.34 3.73 -5.27
CA GLY A 47 1.45 2.35 -4.86
C GLY A 47 2.31 2.20 -3.64
N ASP A 48 2.28 3.17 -2.73
CA ASP A 48 3.03 3.07 -1.48
C ASP A 48 2.27 2.25 -0.45
N PHE A 49 2.81 2.18 0.76
CA PHE A 49 2.21 1.39 1.82
C PHE A 49 0.80 1.86 2.16
N GLY A 50 0.58 3.17 2.14
CA GLY A 50 -0.76 3.71 2.38
C GLY A 50 -1.76 3.24 1.34
N ASP A 51 -1.36 3.25 0.08
CA ASP A 51 -2.22 2.77 -1.01
C ASP A 51 -2.48 1.28 -0.88
N TYR A 52 -1.48 0.51 -0.46
CA TYR A 52 -1.64 -0.91 -0.23
C TYR A 52 -2.69 -1.17 0.86
N LEU A 53 -2.63 -0.44 1.96
CA LEU A 53 -3.61 -0.58 3.02
C LEU A 53 -5.00 -0.18 2.54
N TYR A 54 -5.07 0.88 1.78
CA TYR A 54 -6.36 1.35 1.26
C TYR A 54 -7.04 0.27 0.41
N ASP A 55 -6.27 -0.42 -0.42
CA ASP A 55 -6.83 -1.43 -1.31
C ASP A 55 -7.09 -2.77 -0.63
N PHE A 56 -6.21 -3.20 0.25
CA PHE A 56 -6.27 -4.55 0.79
C PHE A 56 -6.72 -4.62 2.24
N TYR A 57 -6.46 -3.58 3.00
CA TYR A 57 -6.79 -3.55 4.43
C TYR A 57 -7.40 -2.22 4.82
N PRO A 58 -8.52 -1.84 4.20
CA PRO A 58 -9.11 -0.53 4.49
C PRO A 58 -9.54 -0.39 5.95
N GLU A 59 -9.84 -1.48 6.62
CA GLU A 59 -10.24 -1.44 8.02
C GLU A 59 -9.13 -0.93 8.93
N VAL A 60 -7.89 -1.02 8.49
CA VAL A 60 -6.77 -0.52 9.27
C VAL A 60 -6.73 1.00 9.27
N LEU A 61 -7.23 1.61 8.21
CA LEU A 61 -7.25 3.07 8.06
C LEU A 61 -8.46 3.73 8.70
N MET A 62 -9.43 2.95 9.13
CA MET A 62 -10.67 3.50 9.70
C MET A 62 -10.58 3.71 11.20
#